data_4a61eecc0449701fdb3983675702ee84
#
_entry.id   4a61eecc0449701fdb3983675702ee84
#
_cell.length_a   1.000
_cell.length_b   1.000
_cell.length_c   1.000
_cell.angle_alpha   90.00
_cell.angle_beta   90.00
_cell.angle_gamma   90.00
#
_symmetry.space_group_name_H-M   'P 1'
#
loop_
_entity.id
_entity.type
_entity.pdbx_description
1 polymer ?
#
loop_
_entity_poly.entity_id
_entity_poly.type
_entity_poly.pdbx_seq_one_letter_code
_entity_poly.pdbx_strand_id
1 'polypeptide(L)'
;MRRISAVLLLAPFAMSAQMVKVTEHTLANGMKVLVHEDHDVPNVALYLFFKVGSRNERPGTTGISHFFEHMMFNGAKKYGPKQFDIQMEKAGGRNNAYTTRDVTVYTDWFPRTALELMFDMEADRIRDLSFDPKIVESERGVVSSERRTSVENNPIGTLYEQFFATAYIAHPYQWPVIGWASDIESWTIDDLKAHYRMGYAPNNCVVVVAGDVTPEEVMGLAKKYFEPIPRQEPPPPVRTVEPPQLGERRVNVLRSANLPILMAGYHIGSAKDPDYPVYEVIDTILAGGRSSRLHQRLVEKEQLVLNVGGGINPTLDPGQFLFTFQVRSGKRPEDVEKALYEELDRLGREPVPEAELQKVRNQIVAEFFRQLKTIAGKANLIGTYEVFYGSWNEINNAPQKIEKVTAADVQRVAAKIFSPRNRTVATLIPEQRAEVAQ
;
A
#
# COMPACT_ATOMS: atom_id res chain seq x y z
N MET A 1 58.06 37.53 -10.25
CA MET A 1 56.73 37.42 -9.63
C MET A 1 56.14 36.04 -10.01
N ARG A 2 56.23 35.07 -9.09
CA ARG A 2 55.65 33.70 -9.28
C ARG A 2 54.23 33.72 -8.77
N ARG A 3 53.27 33.41 -9.64
CA ARG A 3 51.87 33.19 -9.28
C ARG A 3 51.69 31.76 -8.73
N ILE A 4 51.34 31.66 -7.47
CA ILE A 4 50.95 30.41 -6.82
C ILE A 4 49.46 30.24 -7.09
N SER A 5 49.08 29.27 -7.94
CA SER A 5 47.69 28.85 -8.10
C SER A 5 47.35 27.86 -7.01
N ALA A 6 46.51 28.26 -6.07
CA ALA A 6 45.94 27.36 -5.08
C ALA A 6 44.83 26.54 -5.72
N VAL A 7 45.05 25.24 -5.86
CA VAL A 7 44.02 24.27 -6.22
C VAL A 7 43.22 23.93 -4.96
N LEU A 8 42.01 24.44 -4.86
CA LEU A 8 41.04 23.98 -3.84
C LEU A 8 40.59 22.59 -4.18
N LEU A 9 41.10 21.58 -3.52
CA LEU A 9 40.54 20.24 -3.48
C LEU A 9 39.24 20.28 -2.69
N LEU A 10 38.11 20.33 -3.39
CA LEU A 10 36.78 20.01 -2.82
C LEU A 10 36.76 18.51 -2.50
N ALA A 11 36.97 18.19 -1.21
CA ALA A 11 36.71 16.87 -0.71
C ALA A 11 35.21 16.56 -0.90
N PRO A 12 34.81 15.39 -1.42
CA PRO A 12 33.42 15.02 -1.47
C PRO A 12 32.93 14.88 -0.02
N PHE A 13 32.02 15.75 0.40
CA PHE A 13 31.22 15.51 1.59
C PHE A 13 30.40 14.25 1.31
N ALA A 14 30.88 13.10 1.77
CA ALA A 14 30.03 11.95 1.97
C ALA A 14 29.00 12.36 3.04
N MET A 15 27.83 12.82 2.62
CA MET A 15 26.67 12.88 3.50
C MET A 15 26.45 11.46 4.00
N SER A 16 26.86 11.19 5.23
CA SER A 16 26.42 10.03 5.97
C SER A 16 24.90 10.13 6.02
N ALA A 17 24.23 9.39 5.15
CA ALA A 17 22.78 9.26 5.21
C ALA A 17 22.42 8.85 6.65
N GLN A 18 21.55 9.61 7.30
CA GLN A 18 21.16 9.36 8.68
C GLN A 18 20.51 7.98 8.71
N MET A 19 21.26 6.98 9.17
CA MET A 19 20.78 5.60 9.24
C MET A 19 19.62 5.54 10.23
N VAL A 20 18.51 4.95 9.80
CA VAL A 20 17.41 4.60 10.70
C VAL A 20 17.91 3.48 11.61
N LYS A 21 18.02 3.75 12.91
CA LYS A 21 18.42 2.76 13.92
C LYS A 21 17.17 2.13 14.49
N VAL A 22 17.12 0.81 14.50
CA VAL A 22 16.01 0.06 15.07
C VAL A 22 16.58 -1.03 15.98
N THR A 23 16.00 -1.14 17.16
CA THR A 23 16.24 -2.26 18.07
C THR A 23 15.16 -3.31 17.81
N GLU A 24 15.58 -4.52 17.45
CA GLU A 24 14.67 -5.63 17.10
C GLU A 24 14.61 -6.65 18.24
N HIS A 25 13.38 -7.05 18.59
CA HIS A 25 13.11 -8.10 19.56
C HIS A 25 12.04 -9.05 19.05
N THR A 26 12.07 -10.29 19.52
CA THR A 26 10.99 -11.26 19.31
C THR A 26 10.53 -11.79 20.66
N LEU A 27 9.24 -11.63 20.95
CA LEU A 27 8.62 -12.15 22.18
C LEU A 27 8.50 -13.66 22.14
N ALA A 28 8.31 -14.30 23.30
CA ALA A 28 8.18 -15.75 23.41
C ALA A 28 7.00 -16.32 22.58
N ASN A 29 5.94 -15.54 22.40
CA ASN A 29 4.80 -15.91 21.55
C ASN A 29 5.06 -15.71 20.04
N GLY A 30 6.22 -15.20 19.64
CA GLY A 30 6.63 -14.98 18.26
C GLY A 30 6.27 -13.61 17.67
N MET A 31 5.70 -12.69 18.44
CA MET A 31 5.48 -11.30 18.00
C MET A 31 6.82 -10.59 17.83
N LYS A 32 7.04 -9.96 16.69
CA LYS A 32 8.23 -9.13 16.43
C LYS A 32 7.94 -7.70 16.87
N VAL A 33 8.86 -7.11 17.63
CA VAL A 33 8.80 -5.72 18.12
C VAL A 33 10.02 -4.97 17.60
N LEU A 34 9.78 -3.89 16.87
CA LEU A 34 10.78 -2.99 16.30
C LEU A 34 10.68 -1.63 16.99
N VAL A 35 11.77 -1.16 17.59
CA VAL A 35 11.79 0.10 18.34
C VAL A 35 12.75 1.08 17.68
N HIS A 36 12.27 2.29 17.38
CA HIS A 36 13.06 3.41 16.90
C HIS A 36 12.94 4.58 17.86
N GLU A 37 14.03 4.89 18.55
CA GLU A 37 14.12 6.03 19.48
C GLU A 37 14.20 7.34 18.71
N ASP A 38 13.34 8.30 19.08
CA ASP A 38 13.32 9.67 18.53
C ASP A 38 12.74 10.62 19.60
N HIS A 39 13.62 11.33 20.29
CA HIS A 39 13.26 12.20 21.41
C HIS A 39 13.05 13.67 21.03
N ASP A 40 12.95 13.97 19.72
CA ASP A 40 12.77 15.35 19.24
C ASP A 40 11.40 15.94 19.66
N VAL A 41 10.39 15.09 19.79
CA VAL A 41 9.02 15.47 20.16
C VAL A 41 8.46 14.42 21.13
N PRO A 42 7.75 14.81 22.24
CA PRO A 42 7.25 13.87 23.25
C PRO A 42 6.01 13.10 22.79
N ASN A 43 6.09 12.49 21.61
CA ASN A 43 5.04 11.71 20.96
C ASN A 43 5.56 10.34 20.55
N VAL A 44 4.63 9.39 20.39
CA VAL A 44 4.89 8.02 19.98
C VAL A 44 3.97 7.64 18.84
N ALA A 45 4.49 6.90 17.88
CA ALA A 45 3.74 6.16 16.87
C ALA A 45 3.86 4.66 17.19
N LEU A 46 2.73 3.99 17.38
CA LEU A 46 2.61 2.55 17.61
C LEU A 46 1.84 1.95 16.42
N TYR A 47 2.53 1.20 15.57
CA TYR A 47 1.95 0.59 14.39
C TYR A 47 1.98 -0.92 14.50
N LEU A 48 0.85 -1.56 14.20
CA LEU A 48 0.70 -3.01 14.22
C LEU A 48 0.42 -3.51 12.80
N PHE A 49 1.37 -4.20 12.22
CA PHE A 49 1.28 -4.78 10.88
C PHE A 49 0.89 -6.25 11.00
N PHE A 50 -0.38 -6.57 10.83
CA PHE A 50 -0.82 -7.95 10.70
C PHE A 50 -0.61 -8.42 9.25
N LYS A 51 0.14 -9.52 9.07
CA LYS A 51 0.42 -10.10 7.75
C LYS A 51 -0.77 -10.91 7.24
N VAL A 52 -1.92 -10.24 7.17
CA VAL A 52 -3.20 -10.76 6.69
C VAL A 52 -3.93 -9.65 5.93
N GLY A 53 -4.40 -9.98 4.76
CA GLY A 53 -5.15 -9.09 3.88
C GLY A 53 -6.03 -9.92 2.94
N SER A 54 -6.60 -9.30 1.92
CA SER A 54 -7.54 -10.00 1.05
C SER A 54 -6.95 -11.21 0.31
N ARG A 55 -5.63 -11.29 0.15
CA ARG A 55 -4.97 -12.46 -0.44
C ARG A 55 -5.11 -13.76 0.40
N ASN A 56 -5.37 -13.61 1.70
CA ASN A 56 -5.52 -14.73 2.63
C ASN A 56 -6.97 -15.23 2.71
N GLU A 57 -7.86 -14.62 1.96
CA GLU A 57 -9.27 -14.95 1.88
C GLU A 57 -9.52 -16.01 0.80
N ARG A 58 -10.79 -16.45 0.70
CA ARG A 58 -11.24 -17.43 -0.30
C ARG A 58 -12.64 -17.02 -0.79
N PRO A 59 -13.09 -17.53 -1.95
CA PRO A 59 -14.47 -17.37 -2.38
C PRO A 59 -15.46 -17.78 -1.29
N GLY A 60 -16.47 -16.96 -1.04
CA GLY A 60 -17.42 -17.08 0.06
C GLY A 60 -17.02 -16.33 1.33
N THR A 61 -15.77 -15.84 1.44
CA THR A 61 -15.30 -15.08 2.61
C THR A 61 -14.46 -13.87 2.22
N THR A 62 -14.60 -13.36 0.98
CA THR A 62 -13.87 -12.17 0.55
C THR A 62 -14.34 -10.93 1.31
N GLY A 63 -13.40 -10.00 1.60
CA GLY A 63 -13.66 -8.78 2.36
C GLY A 63 -13.58 -8.93 3.87
N ILE A 64 -13.37 -10.14 4.37
CA ILE A 64 -13.34 -10.40 5.82
C ILE A 64 -12.15 -9.71 6.52
N SER A 65 -11.02 -9.55 5.85
CA SER A 65 -9.87 -8.81 6.40
C SER A 65 -10.19 -7.32 6.59
N HIS A 66 -10.87 -6.71 5.63
CA HIS A 66 -11.35 -5.33 5.73
C HIS A 66 -12.43 -5.20 6.82
N PHE A 67 -13.33 -6.18 6.93
CA PHE A 67 -14.30 -6.21 8.02
C PHE A 67 -13.63 -6.23 9.39
N PHE A 68 -12.48 -6.92 9.56
CA PHE A 68 -11.73 -6.88 10.81
C PHE A 68 -11.01 -5.57 11.06
N GLU A 69 -10.64 -4.82 10.03
CA GLU A 69 -10.19 -3.44 10.21
C GLU A 69 -11.23 -2.65 11.03
N HIS A 70 -12.51 -2.74 10.68
CA HIS A 70 -13.61 -2.12 11.40
C HIS A 70 -13.87 -2.75 12.77
N MET A 71 -13.95 -4.08 12.84
CA MET A 71 -14.30 -4.79 14.05
C MET A 71 -13.34 -4.54 15.22
N MET A 72 -12.05 -4.30 14.93
CA MET A 72 -11.04 -4.02 15.96
C MET A 72 -11.28 -2.69 16.72
N PHE A 73 -12.17 -1.82 16.24
CA PHE A 73 -12.63 -0.62 16.91
C PHE A 73 -13.98 -0.81 17.63
N ASN A 74 -14.65 -1.93 17.39
CA ASN A 74 -16.00 -2.20 17.88
C ASN A 74 -16.07 -2.89 19.26
N GLY A 75 -14.94 -2.94 19.96
CA GLY A 75 -14.87 -3.34 21.35
C GLY A 75 -14.27 -4.72 21.59
N ALA A 76 -13.66 -4.82 22.76
CA ALA A 76 -13.07 -6.02 23.30
C ALA A 76 -13.54 -6.19 24.76
N LYS A 77 -12.97 -7.13 25.49
CA LYS A 77 -13.40 -7.48 26.84
C LYS A 77 -13.28 -6.35 27.85
N LYS A 78 -12.16 -5.63 27.82
CA LYS A 78 -11.87 -4.53 28.75
C LYS A 78 -12.36 -3.19 28.22
N TYR A 79 -12.10 -2.92 26.97
CA TYR A 79 -12.53 -1.72 26.27
C TYR A 79 -13.68 -2.06 25.34
N GLY A 80 -14.90 -1.82 25.81
CA GLY A 80 -16.14 -2.11 25.06
C GLY A 80 -16.30 -1.23 23.82
N PRO A 81 -17.45 -1.34 23.13
CA PRO A 81 -17.71 -0.61 21.90
C PRO A 81 -17.44 0.89 22.01
N LYS A 82 -16.71 1.47 21.04
CA LYS A 82 -16.28 2.88 20.97
C LYS A 82 -15.33 3.32 22.09
N GLN A 83 -14.99 2.46 23.05
CA GLN A 83 -14.08 2.87 24.13
C GLN A 83 -12.65 3.06 23.65
N PHE A 84 -12.24 2.35 22.59
CA PHE A 84 -10.92 2.54 22.00
C PHE A 84 -10.72 4.01 21.55
N ASP A 85 -11.61 4.53 20.73
CA ASP A 85 -11.55 5.91 20.23
C ASP A 85 -11.69 6.94 21.36
N ILE A 86 -12.64 6.71 22.29
CA ILE A 86 -12.86 7.62 23.43
C ILE A 86 -11.60 7.72 24.32
N GLN A 87 -10.93 6.61 24.60
CA GLN A 87 -9.72 6.63 25.42
C GLN A 87 -8.54 7.24 24.66
N MET A 88 -8.42 6.94 23.35
CA MET A 88 -7.42 7.53 22.47
C MET A 88 -7.54 9.05 22.43
N GLU A 89 -8.74 9.57 22.18
CA GLU A 89 -9.02 11.01 22.13
C GLU A 89 -8.78 11.69 23.49
N LYS A 90 -9.22 11.09 24.60
CA LYS A 90 -8.95 11.61 25.95
C LYS A 90 -7.47 11.68 26.27
N ALA A 91 -6.67 10.76 25.73
CA ALA A 91 -5.23 10.76 25.88
C ALA A 91 -4.52 11.76 24.93
N GLY A 92 -5.26 12.45 24.06
CA GLY A 92 -4.73 13.38 23.07
C GLY A 92 -4.13 12.67 21.84
N GLY A 93 -4.47 11.40 21.64
CA GLY A 93 -4.00 10.59 20.51
C GLY A 93 -4.96 10.60 19.34
N ARG A 94 -4.54 9.93 18.28
CA ARG A 94 -5.29 9.63 17.07
C ARG A 94 -4.97 8.24 16.58
N ASN A 95 -5.96 7.58 16.01
CA ASN A 95 -5.78 6.28 15.38
C ASN A 95 -6.31 6.29 13.93
N ASN A 96 -5.89 5.31 13.19
CA ASN A 96 -6.48 4.91 11.91
C ASN A 96 -6.11 3.45 11.63
N ALA A 97 -6.71 2.89 10.59
CA ALA A 97 -6.30 1.60 10.08
C ALA A 97 -6.41 1.58 8.55
N TYR A 98 -5.82 0.58 7.93
CA TYR A 98 -6.03 0.29 6.51
C TYR A 98 -5.78 -1.18 6.22
N THR A 99 -6.53 -1.70 5.28
CA THR A 99 -6.35 -3.06 4.75
C THR A 99 -5.90 -2.99 3.29
N THR A 100 -4.93 -3.81 2.96
CA THR A 100 -4.48 -4.03 1.59
C THR A 100 -4.74 -5.48 1.19
N ARG A 101 -4.22 -5.85 0.03
CA ARG A 101 -4.21 -7.26 -0.36
C ARG A 101 -3.34 -8.13 0.55
N ASP A 102 -2.31 -7.55 1.17
CA ASP A 102 -1.26 -8.28 1.87
C ASP A 102 -1.26 -8.11 3.38
N VAL A 103 -1.72 -6.96 3.87
CA VAL A 103 -1.64 -6.57 5.29
C VAL A 103 -2.89 -5.83 5.75
N THR A 104 -3.18 -5.93 7.04
CA THR A 104 -4.04 -5.01 7.79
C THR A 104 -3.18 -4.30 8.82
N VAL A 105 -3.19 -2.98 8.81
CA VAL A 105 -2.30 -2.17 9.65
C VAL A 105 -3.13 -1.23 10.51
N TYR A 106 -2.87 -1.22 11.81
CA TYR A 106 -3.43 -0.28 12.77
C TYR A 106 -2.35 0.73 13.13
N THR A 107 -2.72 2.01 13.16
CA THR A 107 -1.77 3.11 13.31
C THR A 107 -2.25 4.03 14.42
N ASP A 108 -1.51 4.07 15.50
CA ASP A 108 -1.75 4.94 16.63
C ASP A 108 -0.68 6.02 16.71
N TRP A 109 -1.10 7.23 16.99
CA TRP A 109 -0.22 8.35 17.28
C TRP A 109 -0.71 9.06 18.53
N PHE A 110 0.14 9.23 19.55
CA PHE A 110 -0.26 9.73 20.86
C PHE A 110 0.90 10.36 21.65
N PRO A 111 0.62 11.23 22.64
CA PRO A 111 1.62 11.73 23.57
C PRO A 111 2.27 10.59 24.36
N ARG A 112 3.57 10.70 24.64
CA ARG A 112 4.34 9.70 25.40
C ARG A 112 3.66 9.23 26.69
N THR A 113 2.96 10.14 27.38
CA THR A 113 2.26 9.83 28.65
C THR A 113 1.17 8.76 28.50
N ALA A 114 0.71 8.48 27.28
CA ALA A 114 -0.31 7.47 27.01
C ALA A 114 0.27 6.11 26.59
N LEU A 115 1.60 5.95 26.57
CA LEU A 115 2.27 4.76 26.05
C LEU A 115 1.72 3.46 26.64
N GLU A 116 1.66 3.35 27.96
CA GLU A 116 1.17 2.13 28.63
C GLU A 116 -0.30 1.86 28.34
N LEU A 117 -1.14 2.92 28.31
CA LEU A 117 -2.56 2.79 27.96
C LEU A 117 -2.74 2.21 26.55
N MET A 118 -1.95 2.64 25.58
CA MET A 118 -2.04 2.14 24.20
C MET A 118 -1.64 0.66 24.12
N PHE A 119 -0.59 0.24 24.81
CA PHE A 119 -0.23 -1.18 24.89
C PHE A 119 -1.32 -2.04 25.49
N ASP A 120 -1.99 -1.56 26.53
CA ASP A 120 -3.11 -2.24 27.19
C ASP A 120 -4.34 -2.35 26.26
N MET A 121 -4.68 -1.26 25.55
CA MET A 121 -5.80 -1.24 24.61
C MET A 121 -5.55 -2.16 23.40
N GLU A 122 -4.35 -2.12 22.83
CA GLU A 122 -3.96 -2.97 21.71
C GLU A 122 -3.97 -4.45 22.11
N ALA A 123 -3.43 -4.77 23.29
CA ALA A 123 -3.43 -6.14 23.80
C ALA A 123 -4.84 -6.69 24.02
N ASP A 124 -5.77 -5.87 24.50
CA ASP A 124 -7.17 -6.28 24.72
C ASP A 124 -7.85 -6.68 23.42
N ARG A 125 -7.75 -5.86 22.38
CA ARG A 125 -8.37 -6.17 21.07
C ARG A 125 -7.71 -7.33 20.33
N ILE A 126 -6.41 -7.55 20.51
CA ILE A 126 -5.71 -8.70 19.93
C ILE A 126 -6.09 -10.01 20.65
N ARG A 127 -6.33 -9.98 21.95
CA ARG A 127 -6.58 -11.17 22.75
C ARG A 127 -8.05 -11.53 22.86
N ASP A 128 -8.92 -10.54 23.09
CA ASP A 128 -10.28 -10.71 23.59
C ASP A 128 -11.32 -9.89 22.78
N LEU A 129 -11.16 -9.80 21.45
CA LEU A 129 -12.09 -9.08 20.56
C LEU A 129 -13.53 -9.60 20.75
N SER A 130 -14.49 -8.68 20.80
CA SER A 130 -15.90 -9.01 20.92
C SER A 130 -16.52 -9.47 19.60
N PHE A 131 -17.30 -10.54 19.64
CA PHE A 131 -18.10 -11.05 18.52
C PHE A 131 -19.60 -11.00 18.88
N ASP A 132 -20.05 -9.93 19.53
CA ASP A 132 -21.47 -9.73 19.77
C ASP A 132 -22.25 -9.72 18.45
N PRO A 133 -23.23 -10.62 18.25
CA PRO A 133 -23.96 -10.72 16.99
C PRO A 133 -24.63 -9.42 16.56
N LYS A 134 -25.08 -8.57 17.50
CA LYS A 134 -25.70 -7.28 17.16
C LYS A 134 -24.68 -6.28 16.63
N ILE A 135 -23.49 -6.27 17.21
CA ILE A 135 -22.38 -5.40 16.75
C ILE A 135 -21.89 -5.88 15.37
N VAL A 136 -21.68 -7.19 15.20
CA VAL A 136 -21.28 -7.79 13.93
C VAL A 136 -22.28 -7.45 12.82
N GLU A 137 -23.57 -7.57 13.08
CA GLU A 137 -24.61 -7.26 12.08
C GLU A 137 -24.68 -5.75 11.77
N SER A 138 -24.55 -4.90 12.78
CA SER A 138 -24.47 -3.46 12.58
C SER A 138 -23.28 -3.08 11.71
N GLU A 139 -22.10 -3.65 12.00
CA GLU A 139 -20.87 -3.35 11.25
C GLU A 139 -20.90 -3.92 9.82
N ARG A 140 -21.52 -5.08 9.62
CA ARG A 140 -21.82 -5.62 8.29
C ARG A 140 -22.62 -4.59 7.45
N GLY A 141 -23.60 -3.94 8.05
CA GLY A 141 -24.37 -2.87 7.41
C GLY A 141 -23.51 -1.66 7.02
N VAL A 142 -22.54 -1.30 7.88
CA VAL A 142 -21.58 -0.22 7.60
C VAL A 142 -20.69 -0.58 6.40
N VAL A 143 -20.05 -1.74 6.41
CA VAL A 143 -19.18 -2.22 5.32
C VAL A 143 -19.96 -2.38 4.00
N SER A 144 -21.20 -2.90 4.06
CA SER A 144 -22.09 -2.97 2.88
C SER A 144 -22.42 -1.58 2.33
N SER A 145 -22.63 -0.59 3.20
CA SER A 145 -22.86 0.80 2.78
C SER A 145 -21.62 1.43 2.18
N GLU A 146 -20.46 1.17 2.76
CA GLU A 146 -19.17 1.61 2.23
C GLU A 146 -18.91 1.01 0.85
N ARG A 147 -19.15 -0.29 0.66
CA ARG A 147 -19.02 -0.94 -0.65
C ARG A 147 -19.94 -0.26 -1.69
N ARG A 148 -21.20 0.01 -1.34
CA ARG A 148 -22.11 0.75 -2.24
C ARG A 148 -21.52 2.11 -2.63
N THR A 149 -20.95 2.82 -1.68
CA THR A 149 -20.42 4.17 -1.92
C THR A 149 -19.09 4.14 -2.69
N SER A 150 -18.17 3.26 -2.30
CA SER A 150 -16.80 3.23 -2.84
C SER A 150 -16.66 2.43 -4.13
N VAL A 151 -17.54 1.44 -4.38
CA VAL A 151 -17.49 0.58 -5.57
C VAL A 151 -18.73 0.75 -6.43
N GLU A 152 -19.93 0.44 -5.90
CA GLU A 152 -21.15 0.34 -6.73
C GLU A 152 -21.63 1.70 -7.25
N ASN A 153 -21.52 2.77 -6.46
CA ASN A 153 -21.89 4.13 -6.86
C ASN A 153 -20.68 4.95 -7.34
N ASN A 154 -19.47 4.38 -7.34
CA ASN A 154 -18.26 5.04 -7.78
C ASN A 154 -17.75 4.40 -9.09
N PRO A 155 -17.79 5.15 -10.22
CA PRO A 155 -17.31 4.63 -11.49
C PRO A 155 -15.86 4.16 -11.48
N ILE A 156 -14.97 4.87 -10.77
CA ILE A 156 -13.56 4.48 -10.62
C ILE A 156 -13.43 3.20 -9.79
N GLY A 157 -14.17 3.09 -8.69
CA GLY A 157 -14.18 1.89 -7.85
C GLY A 157 -14.65 0.66 -8.60
N THR A 158 -15.74 0.78 -9.36
CA THR A 158 -16.21 -0.31 -10.24
C THR A 158 -15.15 -0.70 -11.27
N LEU A 159 -14.53 0.27 -11.93
CA LEU A 159 -13.53 0.00 -12.95
C LEU A 159 -12.30 -0.69 -12.35
N TYR A 160 -11.87 -0.28 -11.16
CA TYR A 160 -10.77 -0.88 -10.42
C TYR A 160 -11.05 -2.35 -10.06
N GLU A 161 -12.27 -2.64 -9.56
CA GLU A 161 -12.70 -4.00 -9.26
C GLU A 161 -12.67 -4.87 -10.52
N GLN A 162 -13.25 -4.40 -11.62
CA GLN A 162 -13.29 -5.14 -12.89
C GLN A 162 -11.90 -5.30 -13.52
N PHE A 163 -11.03 -4.31 -13.36
CA PHE A 163 -9.65 -4.41 -13.80
C PHE A 163 -8.92 -5.56 -13.10
N PHE A 164 -8.95 -5.61 -11.76
CA PHE A 164 -8.23 -6.65 -11.02
C PHE A 164 -8.83 -8.04 -11.23
N ALA A 165 -10.15 -8.16 -11.32
CA ALA A 165 -10.82 -9.41 -11.65
C ALA A 165 -10.48 -9.91 -13.07
N THR A 166 -10.08 -9.02 -13.99
CA THR A 166 -9.62 -9.36 -15.34
C THR A 166 -8.10 -9.62 -15.38
N ALA A 167 -7.32 -8.85 -14.62
CA ALA A 167 -5.86 -8.96 -14.61
C ALA A 167 -5.36 -10.26 -13.99
N TYR A 168 -6.07 -10.81 -13.02
CA TYR A 168 -5.73 -12.07 -12.35
C TYR A 168 -6.81 -13.12 -12.61
N ILE A 169 -6.40 -14.33 -12.99
CA ILE A 169 -7.32 -15.47 -13.24
C ILE A 169 -7.18 -16.59 -12.21
N ALA A 170 -6.12 -16.57 -11.44
CA ALA A 170 -5.83 -17.63 -10.47
C ALA A 170 -5.40 -17.06 -9.10
N HIS A 171 -4.58 -16.01 -9.08
CA HIS A 171 -4.05 -15.46 -7.83
C HIS A 171 -5.13 -14.71 -7.05
N PRO A 172 -5.14 -14.78 -5.70
CA PRO A 172 -6.10 -14.08 -4.85
C PRO A 172 -6.14 -12.55 -4.98
N TYR A 173 -5.19 -11.92 -5.66
CA TYR A 173 -5.26 -10.49 -5.96
C TYR A 173 -6.41 -10.10 -6.90
N GLN A 174 -7.15 -11.07 -7.43
CA GLN A 174 -8.29 -10.85 -8.33
C GLN A 174 -9.50 -10.21 -7.65
N TRP A 175 -9.74 -10.46 -6.36
CA TRP A 175 -10.91 -9.89 -5.68
C TRP A 175 -10.61 -8.57 -4.95
N PRO A 176 -11.64 -7.74 -4.77
CA PRO A 176 -11.49 -6.46 -4.09
C PRO A 176 -11.20 -6.66 -2.59
N VAL A 177 -10.45 -5.73 -2.01
CA VAL A 177 -10.15 -5.75 -0.57
C VAL A 177 -11.42 -5.65 0.28
N ILE A 178 -12.40 -4.86 -0.17
CA ILE A 178 -13.70 -4.74 0.51
C ILE A 178 -14.57 -6.01 0.38
N GLY A 179 -14.23 -6.93 -0.53
CA GLY A 179 -14.96 -8.17 -0.78
C GLY A 179 -16.12 -8.04 -1.76
N TRP A 180 -16.64 -9.18 -2.19
CA TRP A 180 -17.87 -9.24 -3.00
C TRP A 180 -19.11 -9.04 -2.11
N ALA A 181 -20.13 -8.37 -2.62
CA ALA A 181 -21.36 -8.08 -1.86
C ALA A 181 -22.01 -9.36 -1.30
N SER A 182 -22.10 -10.44 -2.11
CA SER A 182 -22.64 -11.74 -1.69
C SER A 182 -21.88 -12.36 -0.53
N ASP A 183 -20.57 -12.19 -0.50
CA ASP A 183 -19.72 -12.74 0.56
C ASP A 183 -19.94 -11.96 1.85
N ILE A 184 -19.96 -10.62 1.77
CA ILE A 184 -20.24 -9.73 2.90
C ILE A 184 -21.57 -10.08 3.58
N GLU A 185 -22.59 -10.37 2.79
CA GLU A 185 -23.93 -10.75 3.28
C GLU A 185 -23.96 -12.14 3.91
N SER A 186 -23.02 -13.03 3.57
CA SER A 186 -23.07 -14.46 3.93
C SER A 186 -22.13 -14.90 5.04
N TRP A 187 -21.15 -14.09 5.49
CA TRP A 187 -20.20 -14.47 6.54
C TRP A 187 -20.91 -14.92 7.83
N THR A 188 -20.50 -16.05 8.36
CA THR A 188 -20.94 -16.54 9.66
C THR A 188 -20.02 -16.04 10.77
N ILE A 189 -20.50 -16.08 12.01
CA ILE A 189 -19.67 -15.80 13.19
C ILE A 189 -18.47 -16.76 13.27
N ASP A 190 -18.64 -18.00 12.81
CA ASP A 190 -17.55 -18.97 12.83
C ASP A 190 -16.47 -18.66 11.77
N ASP A 191 -16.86 -18.16 10.59
CA ASP A 191 -15.90 -17.65 9.59
C ASP A 191 -15.10 -16.47 10.15
N LEU A 192 -15.78 -15.53 10.82
CA LEU A 192 -15.14 -14.39 11.47
C LEU A 192 -14.14 -14.85 12.53
N LYS A 193 -14.54 -15.74 13.44
CA LYS A 193 -13.64 -16.26 14.49
C LYS A 193 -12.47 -17.04 13.93
N ALA A 194 -12.67 -17.81 12.85
CA ALA A 194 -11.60 -18.54 12.18
C ALA A 194 -10.57 -17.58 11.56
N HIS A 195 -11.03 -16.55 10.86
CA HIS A 195 -10.16 -15.54 10.25
C HIS A 195 -9.39 -14.73 11.32
N TYR A 196 -10.06 -14.32 12.40
CA TYR A 196 -9.41 -13.62 13.51
C TYR A 196 -8.27 -14.43 14.15
N ARG A 197 -8.53 -15.69 14.49
CA ARG A 197 -7.51 -16.56 15.08
C ARG A 197 -6.30 -16.73 14.17
N MET A 198 -6.53 -16.89 12.86
CA MET A 198 -5.49 -17.06 11.87
C MET A 198 -4.70 -15.77 11.62
N GLY A 199 -5.41 -14.67 11.39
CA GLY A 199 -4.83 -13.42 10.88
C GLY A 199 -4.26 -12.52 11.97
N TYR A 200 -4.95 -12.42 13.11
CA TYR A 200 -4.64 -11.44 14.16
C TYR A 200 -3.89 -12.05 15.35
N ALA A 201 -3.18 -13.13 15.10
CA ALA A 201 -2.32 -13.76 16.08
C ALA A 201 -1.02 -12.97 16.32
N PRO A 202 -0.46 -12.97 17.54
CA PRO A 202 0.78 -12.24 17.85
C PRO A 202 1.95 -12.65 16.95
N ASN A 203 2.10 -13.94 16.64
CA ASN A 203 3.16 -14.44 15.75
C ASN A 203 2.95 -14.11 14.26
N ASN A 204 1.83 -13.49 13.90
CA ASN A 204 1.56 -12.94 12.57
C ASN A 204 1.65 -11.40 12.53
N CYS A 205 2.04 -10.77 13.65
CA CYS A 205 2.13 -9.33 13.82
C CYS A 205 3.57 -8.85 13.93
N VAL A 206 3.85 -7.72 13.28
CA VAL A 206 5.04 -6.89 13.50
C VAL A 206 4.57 -5.60 14.16
N VAL A 207 5.05 -5.35 15.37
CA VAL A 207 4.80 -4.10 16.11
C VAL A 207 5.96 -3.16 15.88
N VAL A 208 5.67 -1.92 15.50
CA VAL A 208 6.67 -0.86 15.35
C VAL A 208 6.34 0.26 16.33
N VAL A 209 7.28 0.60 17.18
CA VAL A 209 7.18 1.73 18.12
C VAL A 209 8.27 2.74 17.76
N ALA A 210 7.85 3.92 17.35
CA ALA A 210 8.79 5.00 17.02
C ALA A 210 8.43 6.27 17.80
N GLY A 211 9.44 6.98 18.32
CA GLY A 211 9.22 8.23 19.02
C GLY A 211 9.96 8.32 20.35
N ASP A 212 9.41 9.11 21.26
CA ASP A 212 10.00 9.37 22.58
C ASP A 212 9.82 8.18 23.54
N VAL A 213 10.59 7.13 23.27
CA VAL A 213 10.59 5.86 24.00
C VAL A 213 12.02 5.30 24.08
N THR A 214 12.26 4.40 25.04
CA THR A 214 13.47 3.55 25.05
C THR A 214 13.14 2.10 24.73
N PRO A 215 14.07 1.30 24.18
CA PRO A 215 13.84 -0.11 23.94
C PRO A 215 13.49 -0.88 25.20
N GLU A 216 14.08 -0.56 26.34
CA GLU A 216 13.84 -1.21 27.62
C GLU A 216 12.39 -0.99 28.11
N GLU A 217 11.91 0.25 28.00
CA GLU A 217 10.53 0.62 28.36
C GLU A 217 9.53 -0.10 27.48
N VAL A 218 9.71 -0.05 26.15
CA VAL A 218 8.85 -0.72 25.17
C VAL A 218 8.83 -2.23 25.41
N MET A 219 9.99 -2.84 25.65
CA MET A 219 10.08 -4.27 25.90
C MET A 219 9.44 -4.68 27.22
N GLY A 220 9.52 -3.83 28.26
CA GLY A 220 8.81 -4.04 29.51
C GLY A 220 7.29 -4.09 29.30
N LEU A 221 6.75 -3.16 28.53
CA LEU A 221 5.32 -3.12 28.19
C LEU A 221 4.92 -4.27 27.25
N ALA A 222 5.72 -4.57 26.22
CA ALA A 222 5.45 -5.68 25.32
C ALA A 222 5.40 -7.03 26.03
N LYS A 223 6.31 -7.28 26.98
CA LYS A 223 6.27 -8.48 27.82
C LYS A 223 5.07 -8.52 28.75
N LYS A 224 4.66 -7.36 29.30
CA LYS A 224 3.51 -7.27 30.18
C LYS A 224 2.19 -7.51 29.45
N TYR A 225 2.01 -6.90 28.29
CA TYR A 225 0.72 -6.84 27.62
C TYR A 225 0.59 -7.81 26.43
N PHE A 226 1.60 -7.93 25.58
CA PHE A 226 1.53 -8.73 24.36
C PHE A 226 2.03 -10.17 24.54
N GLU A 227 3.09 -10.41 25.31
CA GLU A 227 3.65 -11.75 25.46
C GLU A 227 2.68 -12.78 26.06
N PRO A 228 1.75 -12.43 26.98
CA PRO A 228 0.74 -13.35 27.49
C PRO A 228 -0.31 -13.79 26.44
N ILE A 229 -0.41 -13.13 25.30
CA ILE A 229 -1.34 -13.51 24.23
C ILE A 229 -0.83 -14.79 23.55
N PRO A 230 -1.65 -15.85 23.49
CA PRO A 230 -1.17 -17.13 22.99
C PRO A 230 -0.86 -17.07 21.48
N ARG A 231 0.22 -17.74 21.09
CA ARG A 231 0.54 -18.01 19.69
C ARG A 231 -0.57 -18.83 19.03
N GLN A 232 -0.83 -18.60 17.74
CA GLN A 232 -1.81 -19.32 16.94
C GLN A 232 -1.15 -19.91 15.69
N GLU A 233 -1.89 -20.77 14.95
CA GLU A 233 -1.47 -21.19 13.62
C GLU A 233 -1.44 -19.97 12.66
N PRO A 234 -0.35 -19.75 11.94
CA PRO A 234 -0.25 -18.65 10.99
C PRO A 234 -1.18 -18.88 9.79
N PRO A 235 -1.50 -17.81 9.03
CA PRO A 235 -2.23 -17.95 7.78
C PRO A 235 -1.57 -18.99 6.86
N PRO A 236 -2.35 -19.87 6.23
CA PRO A 236 -1.82 -20.79 5.22
C PRO A 236 -1.09 -19.99 4.13
N PRO A 237 0.07 -20.47 3.65
CA PRO A 237 0.77 -19.78 2.58
C PRO A 237 -0.09 -19.76 1.30
N VAL A 238 -0.13 -18.63 0.62
CA VAL A 238 -0.72 -18.54 -0.72
C VAL A 238 0.18 -19.29 -1.68
N ARG A 239 -0.32 -20.42 -2.20
CA ARG A 239 0.44 -21.32 -3.08
C ARG A 239 0.14 -21.10 -4.56
N THR A 240 -1.02 -20.52 -4.85
CA THR A 240 -1.43 -20.25 -6.22
C THR A 240 -0.60 -19.10 -6.79
N VAL A 241 0.10 -19.37 -7.87
CA VAL A 241 0.86 -18.38 -8.63
C VAL A 241 0.04 -17.99 -9.84
N GLU A 242 -0.06 -16.69 -10.13
CA GLU A 242 -0.70 -16.25 -11.37
C GLU A 242 0.06 -16.79 -12.58
N PRO A 243 -0.61 -17.51 -13.49
CA PRO A 243 0.05 -18.05 -14.68
C PRO A 243 0.49 -16.90 -15.61
N PRO A 244 1.55 -17.11 -16.41
CA PRO A 244 1.97 -16.12 -17.39
C PRO A 244 0.81 -15.71 -18.33
N GLN A 245 0.63 -14.42 -18.52
CA GLN A 245 -0.37 -13.91 -19.43
C GLN A 245 0.07 -14.16 -20.89
N LEU A 246 -0.81 -14.76 -21.70
CA LEU A 246 -0.51 -15.17 -23.07
C LEU A 246 -0.97 -14.17 -24.14
N GLY A 247 -1.75 -13.16 -23.75
CA GLY A 247 -2.29 -12.13 -24.61
C GLY A 247 -2.90 -10.99 -23.82
N GLU A 248 -3.24 -9.89 -24.47
CA GLU A 248 -3.95 -8.79 -23.85
C GLU A 248 -5.28 -9.25 -23.26
N ARG A 249 -5.58 -8.82 -22.04
CA ARG A 249 -6.89 -8.97 -21.41
C ARG A 249 -7.63 -7.63 -21.46
N ARG A 250 -8.94 -7.65 -21.76
CA ARG A 250 -9.69 -6.40 -21.90
C ARG A 250 -11.09 -6.53 -21.33
N VAL A 251 -11.54 -5.50 -20.63
CA VAL A 251 -12.92 -5.37 -20.14
C VAL A 251 -13.44 -3.96 -20.41
N ASN A 252 -14.68 -3.88 -20.90
CA ASN A 252 -15.41 -2.62 -21.02
C ASN A 252 -16.52 -2.59 -19.98
N VAL A 253 -16.57 -1.51 -19.20
CA VAL A 253 -17.56 -1.28 -18.16
C VAL A 253 -18.52 -0.20 -18.60
N LEU A 254 -19.77 -0.56 -18.82
CA LEU A 254 -20.84 0.38 -19.20
C LEU A 254 -21.50 0.90 -17.91
N ARG A 255 -21.40 2.20 -17.65
CA ARG A 255 -21.99 2.83 -16.46
C ARG A 255 -22.31 4.30 -16.66
N SER A 256 -23.24 4.79 -15.87
CA SER A 256 -23.48 6.22 -15.77
C SER A 256 -22.22 6.91 -15.21
N ALA A 257 -21.59 7.74 -16.03
CA ALA A 257 -20.43 8.55 -15.68
C ALA A 257 -20.40 9.80 -16.56
N ASN A 258 -19.69 10.85 -16.10
CA ASN A 258 -19.58 12.08 -16.88
C ASN A 258 -18.52 11.97 -17.99
N LEU A 259 -17.46 11.20 -17.77
CA LEU A 259 -16.34 11.07 -18.69
C LEU A 259 -15.86 9.62 -18.74
N PRO A 260 -15.30 9.17 -19.87
CA PRO A 260 -14.64 7.87 -19.93
C PRO A 260 -13.41 7.82 -19.02
N ILE A 261 -13.16 6.63 -18.47
CA ILE A 261 -11.94 6.36 -17.68
C ILE A 261 -11.24 5.15 -18.30
N LEU A 262 -9.95 5.27 -18.51
CA LEU A 262 -9.10 4.20 -19.01
C LEU A 262 -8.14 3.75 -17.90
N MET A 263 -8.05 2.45 -17.66
CA MET A 263 -7.00 1.82 -16.89
C MET A 263 -6.19 0.87 -17.77
N ALA A 264 -4.88 0.93 -17.66
CA ALA A 264 -3.98 -0.02 -18.30
C ALA A 264 -2.97 -0.51 -17.26
N GLY A 265 -2.79 -1.82 -17.16
CA GLY A 265 -1.86 -2.39 -16.19
C GLY A 265 -1.03 -3.52 -16.76
N TYR A 266 0.10 -3.75 -16.12
CA TYR A 266 1.09 -4.75 -16.52
C TYR A 266 1.56 -5.50 -15.28
N HIS A 267 1.65 -6.82 -15.34
CA HIS A 267 2.23 -7.60 -14.23
C HIS A 267 3.71 -7.23 -14.05
N ILE A 268 4.09 -7.02 -12.79
CA ILE A 268 5.47 -6.78 -12.35
C ILE A 268 5.83 -7.74 -11.21
N GLY A 269 7.09 -7.80 -10.85
CA GLY A 269 7.54 -8.58 -9.68
C GLY A 269 7.03 -8.00 -8.35
N SER A 270 7.20 -8.78 -7.28
CA SER A 270 6.91 -8.34 -5.92
C SER A 270 7.93 -7.31 -5.42
N ALA A 271 7.73 -6.77 -4.21
CA ALA A 271 8.68 -5.85 -3.56
C ALA A 271 10.09 -6.44 -3.41
N LYS A 272 10.23 -7.77 -3.42
CA LYS A 272 11.53 -8.47 -3.37
C LYS A 272 12.17 -8.71 -4.74
N ASP A 273 11.51 -8.34 -5.83
CA ASP A 273 12.11 -8.44 -7.17
C ASP A 273 13.35 -7.53 -7.24
N PRO A 274 14.50 -8.04 -7.72
CA PRO A 274 15.69 -7.21 -7.93
C PRO A 274 15.46 -5.99 -8.83
N ASP A 275 14.48 -6.05 -9.73
CA ASP A 275 14.09 -4.95 -10.62
C ASP A 275 13.14 -3.93 -9.94
N TYR A 276 12.73 -4.13 -8.68
CA TYR A 276 11.75 -3.24 -8.02
C TYR A 276 12.21 -1.78 -7.97
N PRO A 277 13.46 -1.42 -7.66
CA PRO A 277 13.94 -0.04 -7.75
C PRO A 277 13.86 0.54 -9.17
N VAL A 278 13.96 -0.32 -10.20
CA VAL A 278 13.82 0.12 -11.60
C VAL A 278 12.35 0.42 -11.91
N TYR A 279 11.40 -0.34 -11.35
CA TYR A 279 9.96 -0.03 -11.46
C TYR A 279 9.64 1.34 -10.85
N GLU A 280 10.20 1.69 -9.69
CA GLU A 280 10.02 3.01 -9.05
C GLU A 280 10.55 4.15 -9.91
N VAL A 281 11.71 3.95 -10.54
CA VAL A 281 12.28 4.94 -11.47
C VAL A 281 11.41 5.08 -12.72
N ILE A 282 10.95 3.98 -13.32
CA ILE A 282 10.05 3.98 -14.47
C ILE A 282 8.73 4.69 -14.15
N ASP A 283 8.14 4.40 -12.99
CA ASP A 283 6.91 5.05 -12.53
C ASP A 283 7.07 6.57 -12.43
N THR A 284 8.15 7.01 -11.82
CA THR A 284 8.44 8.44 -11.67
C THR A 284 8.71 9.12 -13.02
N ILE A 285 9.40 8.47 -13.97
CA ILE A 285 9.59 8.97 -15.33
C ILE A 285 8.24 9.17 -16.03
N LEU A 286 7.36 8.16 -15.94
CA LEU A 286 6.12 8.11 -16.71
C LEU A 286 5.00 8.92 -16.07
N ALA A 287 4.81 8.83 -14.74
CA ALA A 287 3.67 9.36 -14.03
C ALA A 287 4.00 10.20 -12.78
N GLY A 288 5.26 10.37 -12.41
CA GLY A 288 5.72 11.06 -11.19
C GLY A 288 5.54 12.58 -11.22
N GLY A 289 4.29 13.05 -11.33
CA GLY A 289 3.91 14.46 -11.24
C GLY A 289 3.96 15.22 -12.57
N ARG A 290 3.88 16.56 -12.48
CA ARG A 290 3.66 17.42 -13.67
C ARG A 290 4.79 17.39 -14.69
N SER A 291 6.01 17.07 -14.31
CA SER A 291 7.17 16.99 -15.22
C SER A 291 7.39 15.59 -15.81
N SER A 292 6.51 14.64 -15.53
CA SER A 292 6.56 13.28 -16.07
C SER A 292 6.15 13.23 -17.54
N ARG A 293 6.60 12.21 -18.26
CA ARG A 293 6.39 12.10 -19.71
C ARG A 293 4.91 12.05 -20.08
N LEU A 294 4.12 11.21 -19.40
CA LEU A 294 2.69 11.06 -19.69
C LEU A 294 1.91 12.34 -19.35
N HIS A 295 2.23 13.03 -18.23
CA HIS A 295 1.58 14.29 -17.92
C HIS A 295 1.87 15.35 -18.97
N GLN A 296 3.13 15.53 -19.35
CA GLN A 296 3.54 16.50 -20.37
C GLN A 296 2.91 16.21 -21.74
N ARG A 297 2.80 14.95 -22.11
CA ARG A 297 2.23 14.57 -23.38
C ARG A 297 0.72 14.61 -23.37
N LEU A 298 0.06 13.89 -22.45
CA LEU A 298 -1.37 13.63 -22.51
C LEU A 298 -2.22 14.78 -21.89
N VAL A 299 -1.67 15.49 -20.89
CA VAL A 299 -2.41 16.59 -20.23
C VAL A 299 -2.09 17.93 -20.88
N GLU A 300 -0.78 18.24 -21.02
CA GLU A 300 -0.35 19.58 -21.46
C GLU A 300 -0.40 19.74 -22.98
N LYS A 301 0.22 18.83 -23.75
CA LYS A 301 0.37 18.97 -25.21
C LYS A 301 -0.85 18.50 -25.99
N GLU A 302 -1.19 17.21 -25.87
CA GLU A 302 -2.26 16.59 -26.67
C GLU A 302 -3.65 16.81 -26.07
N GLN A 303 -3.71 17.16 -24.80
CA GLN A 303 -4.96 17.46 -24.06
C GLN A 303 -6.00 16.33 -24.17
N LEU A 304 -5.54 15.09 -24.11
CA LEU A 304 -6.39 13.90 -24.21
C LEU A 304 -7.05 13.57 -22.87
N VAL A 305 -6.37 13.86 -21.75
CA VAL A 305 -6.84 13.50 -20.41
C VAL A 305 -6.83 14.70 -19.46
N LEU A 306 -7.59 14.60 -18.37
CA LEU A 306 -7.58 15.59 -17.30
C LEU A 306 -6.43 15.36 -16.32
N ASN A 307 -6.12 14.09 -16.08
CA ASN A 307 -5.06 13.69 -15.18
C ASN A 307 -4.42 12.35 -15.61
N VAL A 308 -3.24 12.11 -15.09
CA VAL A 308 -2.53 10.84 -15.14
C VAL A 308 -2.39 10.37 -13.70
N GLY A 309 -2.84 9.16 -13.42
CA GLY A 309 -2.74 8.51 -12.12
C GLY A 309 -2.26 7.07 -12.26
N GLY A 310 -2.22 6.35 -11.15
CA GLY A 310 -1.73 4.98 -11.07
C GLY A 310 -0.40 4.90 -10.34
N GLY A 311 0.43 3.95 -10.73
CA GLY A 311 1.73 3.69 -10.15
C GLY A 311 1.90 2.25 -9.71
N ILE A 312 2.89 2.02 -8.87
CA ILE A 312 3.19 0.72 -8.26
C ILE A 312 3.02 0.79 -6.75
N ASN A 313 2.73 -0.36 -6.14
CA ASN A 313 2.76 -0.52 -4.70
C ASN A 313 3.59 -1.75 -4.34
N PRO A 314 4.28 -1.75 -3.20
CA PRO A 314 4.96 -2.95 -2.73
C PRO A 314 3.93 -4.05 -2.43
N THR A 315 4.19 -5.25 -2.94
CA THR A 315 3.34 -6.43 -2.76
C THR A 315 4.20 -7.64 -2.38
N LEU A 316 3.60 -8.61 -1.68
CA LEU A 316 4.28 -9.85 -1.30
C LEU A 316 4.42 -10.83 -2.48
N ASP A 317 3.45 -10.83 -3.37
CA ASP A 317 3.44 -11.60 -4.63
C ASP A 317 3.51 -10.64 -5.84
N PRO A 318 3.71 -11.16 -7.06
CA PRO A 318 3.75 -10.32 -8.27
C PRO A 318 2.53 -9.39 -8.39
N GLY A 319 2.79 -8.10 -8.50
CA GLY A 319 1.80 -7.02 -8.51
C GLY A 319 1.49 -6.46 -9.89
N GLN A 320 1.01 -5.22 -9.92
CA GLN A 320 0.67 -4.49 -11.14
C GLN A 320 1.40 -3.15 -11.20
N PHE A 321 1.88 -2.81 -12.39
CA PHE A 321 2.19 -1.44 -12.78
C PHE A 321 0.93 -0.86 -13.43
N LEU A 322 0.27 0.08 -12.77
CA LEU A 322 -1.04 0.56 -13.16
C LEU A 322 -0.99 2.01 -13.66
N PHE A 323 -1.70 2.29 -14.74
CA PHE A 323 -1.99 3.63 -15.25
C PHE A 323 -3.49 3.87 -15.24
N THR A 324 -3.90 5.07 -14.84
CA THR A 324 -5.30 5.49 -14.83
C THR A 324 -5.44 6.88 -15.47
N PHE A 325 -6.40 7.03 -16.36
CA PHE A 325 -6.62 8.24 -17.13
C PHE A 325 -8.09 8.62 -17.12
N GLN A 326 -8.40 9.85 -16.73
CA GLN A 326 -9.73 10.42 -16.96
C GLN A 326 -9.72 11.15 -18.32
N VAL A 327 -10.41 10.58 -19.31
CA VAL A 327 -10.40 11.06 -20.68
C VAL A 327 -11.21 12.36 -20.79
N ARG A 328 -10.70 13.36 -21.50
CA ARG A 328 -11.41 14.65 -21.68
C ARG A 328 -12.66 14.47 -22.54
N SER A 329 -13.66 15.33 -22.31
CA SER A 329 -14.85 15.40 -23.16
C SER A 329 -14.48 15.58 -24.63
N GLY A 330 -15.13 14.82 -25.51
CA GLY A 330 -14.85 14.82 -26.96
C GLY A 330 -13.58 14.10 -27.40
N LYS A 331 -12.83 13.49 -26.48
CA LYS A 331 -11.67 12.65 -26.77
C LYS A 331 -12.03 11.17 -26.60
N ARG A 332 -11.31 10.28 -27.25
CA ARG A 332 -11.58 8.84 -27.22
C ARG A 332 -10.55 8.11 -26.38
N PRO A 333 -10.94 7.09 -25.61
CA PRO A 333 -9.98 6.24 -24.88
C PRO A 333 -8.90 5.62 -25.78
N GLU A 334 -9.23 5.26 -27.02
CA GLU A 334 -8.28 4.65 -27.98
C GLU A 334 -7.13 5.61 -28.34
N ASP A 335 -7.40 6.93 -28.39
CA ASP A 335 -6.37 7.92 -28.66
C ASP A 335 -5.39 8.01 -27.46
N VAL A 336 -5.91 7.86 -26.23
CA VAL A 336 -5.10 7.80 -25.00
C VAL A 336 -4.26 6.52 -24.97
N GLU A 337 -4.86 5.37 -25.30
CA GLU A 337 -4.17 4.08 -25.39
C GLU A 337 -3.00 4.16 -26.38
N LYS A 338 -3.25 4.68 -27.58
CA LYS A 338 -2.22 4.84 -28.60
C LYS A 338 -1.04 5.66 -28.10
N ALA A 339 -1.31 6.81 -27.51
CA ALA A 339 -0.27 7.70 -27.01
C ALA A 339 0.48 7.10 -25.81
N LEU A 340 -0.21 6.37 -24.92
CA LEU A 340 0.42 5.60 -23.85
C LEU A 340 1.38 4.56 -24.41
N TYR A 341 0.91 3.71 -25.33
CA TYR A 341 1.74 2.62 -25.87
C TYR A 341 2.95 3.12 -26.64
N GLU A 342 2.82 4.21 -27.39
CA GLU A 342 3.96 4.85 -28.04
C GLU A 342 5.02 5.33 -27.03
N GLU A 343 4.60 5.88 -25.89
CA GLU A 343 5.54 6.32 -24.85
C GLU A 343 6.21 5.15 -24.12
N LEU A 344 5.46 4.08 -23.83
CA LEU A 344 6.00 2.86 -23.24
C LEU A 344 6.99 2.16 -24.19
N ASP A 345 6.65 2.06 -25.47
CA ASP A 345 7.52 1.52 -26.51
C ASP A 345 8.80 2.34 -26.66
N ARG A 346 8.67 3.66 -26.61
CA ARG A 346 9.83 4.57 -26.67
C ARG A 346 10.78 4.34 -25.49
N LEU A 347 10.23 4.19 -24.28
CA LEU A 347 11.02 3.91 -23.08
C LEU A 347 11.80 2.58 -23.19
N GLY A 348 11.21 1.58 -23.83
CA GLY A 348 11.85 0.28 -24.06
C GLY A 348 12.88 0.29 -25.20
N ARG A 349 12.86 1.29 -26.12
CA ARG A 349 13.76 1.35 -27.29
C ARG A 349 14.84 2.39 -27.18
N GLU A 350 14.58 3.50 -26.51
CA GLU A 350 15.48 4.63 -26.41
C GLU A 350 16.02 4.77 -24.98
N PRO A 351 17.32 5.04 -24.82
CA PRO A 351 17.86 5.29 -23.50
C PRO A 351 17.30 6.59 -22.91
N VAL A 352 16.99 6.57 -21.62
CA VAL A 352 16.58 7.78 -20.89
C VAL A 352 17.78 8.74 -20.82
N PRO A 353 17.60 10.03 -21.17
CA PRO A 353 18.66 11.03 -21.00
C PRO A 353 19.13 11.11 -19.54
N GLU A 354 20.45 11.21 -19.33
CA GLU A 354 21.01 11.21 -17.97
C GLU A 354 20.45 12.34 -17.08
N ALA A 355 20.20 13.51 -17.66
CA ALA A 355 19.60 14.62 -16.94
C ALA A 355 18.18 14.31 -16.43
N GLU A 356 17.38 13.56 -17.21
CA GLU A 356 16.05 13.11 -16.80
C GLU A 356 16.15 12.02 -15.72
N LEU A 357 17.03 11.06 -15.90
CA LEU A 357 17.28 9.99 -14.97
C LEU A 357 17.74 10.54 -13.60
N GLN A 358 18.70 11.47 -13.61
CA GLN A 358 19.19 12.10 -12.39
C GLN A 358 18.10 12.92 -11.67
N LYS A 359 17.27 13.66 -12.42
CA LYS A 359 16.09 14.35 -11.85
C LYS A 359 15.19 13.38 -11.12
N VAL A 360 14.89 12.25 -11.73
CA VAL A 360 13.96 11.24 -11.17
C VAL A 360 14.57 10.58 -9.93
N ARG A 361 15.83 10.16 -9.96
CA ARG A 361 16.54 9.64 -8.78
C ARG A 361 16.45 10.62 -7.61
N ASN A 362 16.74 11.90 -7.86
CA ASN A 362 16.67 12.96 -6.84
C ASN A 362 15.25 13.12 -6.27
N GLN A 363 14.21 13.01 -7.11
CA GLN A 363 12.82 13.09 -6.67
C GLN A 363 12.44 11.93 -5.73
N ILE A 364 12.78 10.69 -6.10
CA ILE A 364 12.51 9.50 -5.28
C ILE A 364 13.25 9.58 -3.95
N VAL A 365 14.54 9.90 -3.98
CA VAL A 365 15.36 10.01 -2.77
C VAL A 365 14.86 11.15 -1.86
N ALA A 366 14.48 12.28 -2.43
CA ALA A 366 13.92 13.39 -1.64
C ALA A 366 12.57 13.04 -1.01
N GLU A 367 11.72 12.27 -1.70
CA GLU A 367 10.45 11.79 -1.13
C GLU A 367 10.70 10.79 0.00
N PHE A 368 11.61 9.87 -0.19
CA PHE A 368 12.03 8.94 0.86
C PHE A 368 12.47 9.67 2.14
N PHE A 369 13.33 10.68 2.04
CA PHE A 369 13.74 11.46 3.19
C PHE A 369 12.63 12.34 3.78
N ARG A 370 11.64 12.75 2.98
CA ARG A 370 10.46 13.46 3.51
C ARG A 370 9.64 12.58 4.43
N GLN A 371 9.44 11.31 4.06
CA GLN A 371 8.71 10.36 4.90
C GLN A 371 9.42 10.12 6.24
N LEU A 372 10.74 10.12 6.25
CA LEU A 372 11.54 9.97 7.47
C LEU A 372 11.54 11.19 8.42
N LYS A 373 10.89 12.30 8.05
CA LYS A 373 10.82 13.50 8.90
C LYS A 373 9.86 13.38 10.08
N THR A 374 8.92 12.47 10.03
CA THR A 374 7.91 12.29 11.09
C THR A 374 8.05 10.92 11.73
N ILE A 375 7.74 10.82 13.02
CA ILE A 375 7.73 9.52 13.73
C ILE A 375 6.73 8.54 13.10
N ALA A 376 5.57 9.02 12.65
CA ALA A 376 4.58 8.21 11.93
C ALA A 376 5.14 7.69 10.59
N GLY A 377 5.83 8.53 9.82
CA GLY A 377 6.48 8.12 8.58
C GLY A 377 7.61 7.12 8.81
N LYS A 378 8.41 7.30 9.87
CA LYS A 378 9.44 6.34 10.29
C LYS A 378 8.81 5.00 10.66
N ALA A 379 7.76 4.98 11.50
CA ALA A 379 7.06 3.77 11.89
C ALA A 379 6.48 3.04 10.68
N ASN A 380 5.86 3.77 9.75
CA ASN A 380 5.30 3.19 8.53
C ASN A 380 6.38 2.58 7.63
N LEU A 381 7.49 3.28 7.38
CA LEU A 381 8.59 2.76 6.56
C LEU A 381 9.24 1.52 7.21
N ILE A 382 9.52 1.54 8.52
CA ILE A 382 10.11 0.41 9.23
C ILE A 382 9.23 -0.83 9.07
N GLY A 383 7.92 -0.72 9.32
CA GLY A 383 7.00 -1.83 9.18
C GLY A 383 6.83 -2.30 7.73
N THR A 384 6.73 -1.37 6.78
CA THR A 384 6.64 -1.68 5.35
C THR A 384 7.87 -2.45 4.87
N TYR A 385 9.08 -1.99 5.21
CA TYR A 385 10.30 -2.68 4.80
C TYR A 385 10.44 -4.05 5.47
N GLU A 386 10.08 -4.15 6.75
CA GLU A 386 10.07 -5.45 7.44
C GLU A 386 9.15 -6.46 6.76
N VAL A 387 7.93 -6.04 6.43
CA VAL A 387 6.92 -6.96 5.90
C VAL A 387 7.15 -7.26 4.42
N PHE A 388 7.35 -6.25 3.58
CA PHE A 388 7.36 -6.42 2.12
C PHE A 388 8.74 -6.74 1.57
N TYR A 389 9.79 -6.13 2.12
CA TYR A 389 11.17 -6.35 1.65
C TYR A 389 11.92 -7.42 2.47
N GLY A 390 11.32 -7.87 3.59
CA GLY A 390 11.82 -8.96 4.43
C GLY A 390 12.77 -8.54 5.54
N SER A 391 13.16 -7.27 5.61
CA SER A 391 13.93 -6.70 6.72
C SER A 391 13.79 -5.18 6.74
N TRP A 392 13.51 -4.61 7.91
CA TRP A 392 13.53 -3.17 8.13
C TRP A 392 14.87 -2.53 7.73
N ASN A 393 15.97 -3.25 7.85
CA ASN A 393 17.31 -2.74 7.54
C ASN A 393 17.51 -2.36 6.06
N GLU A 394 16.66 -2.89 5.15
CA GLU A 394 16.66 -2.51 3.74
C GLU A 394 16.36 -1.02 3.49
N ILE A 395 15.75 -0.33 4.46
CA ILE A 395 15.58 1.13 4.45
C ILE A 395 16.93 1.83 4.23
N ASN A 396 17.99 1.37 4.89
CA ASN A 396 19.30 1.99 4.84
C ASN A 396 19.99 1.85 3.47
N ASN A 397 19.52 0.91 2.65
CA ASN A 397 20.02 0.64 1.30
C ASN A 397 19.15 1.26 0.20
N ALA A 398 17.92 1.73 0.54
CA ALA A 398 16.94 2.15 -0.47
C ALA A 398 17.44 3.31 -1.36
N PRO A 399 18.01 4.42 -0.81
CA PRO A 399 18.52 5.49 -1.66
C PRO A 399 19.62 5.02 -2.61
N GLN A 400 20.55 4.21 -2.14
CA GLN A 400 21.65 3.68 -2.96
C GLN A 400 21.17 2.73 -4.05
N LYS A 401 20.08 1.97 -3.81
CA LYS A 401 19.47 1.13 -4.87
C LYS A 401 18.90 1.99 -6.00
N ILE A 402 18.22 3.09 -5.66
CA ILE A 402 17.71 4.05 -6.63
C ILE A 402 18.83 4.75 -7.40
N GLU A 403 19.88 5.19 -6.72
CA GLU A 403 21.03 5.86 -7.35
C GLU A 403 21.78 4.96 -8.35
N LYS A 404 21.77 3.65 -8.13
CA LYS A 404 22.42 2.65 -9.00
C LYS A 404 21.62 2.31 -10.27
N VAL A 405 20.34 2.65 -10.36
CA VAL A 405 19.53 2.35 -11.54
C VAL A 405 20.09 3.10 -12.76
N THR A 406 20.42 2.40 -13.80
CA THR A 406 20.98 2.95 -15.05
C THR A 406 19.92 3.13 -16.15
N ALA A 407 20.22 3.94 -17.18
CA ALA A 407 19.36 4.06 -18.34
C ALA A 407 19.18 2.71 -19.07
N ALA A 408 20.19 1.85 -19.06
CA ALA A 408 20.11 0.50 -19.61
C ALA A 408 19.18 -0.41 -18.81
N ASP A 409 19.14 -0.28 -17.48
CA ASP A 409 18.18 -1.02 -16.64
C ASP A 409 16.75 -0.58 -16.93
N VAL A 410 16.51 0.72 -17.01
CA VAL A 410 15.18 1.27 -17.38
C VAL A 410 14.74 0.72 -18.73
N GLN A 411 15.60 0.77 -19.75
CA GLN A 411 15.30 0.27 -21.09
C GLN A 411 15.00 -1.24 -21.09
N ARG A 412 15.84 -2.04 -20.46
CA ARG A 412 15.69 -3.49 -20.32
C ARG A 412 14.37 -3.87 -19.65
N VAL A 413 14.09 -3.24 -18.53
CA VAL A 413 12.89 -3.53 -17.73
C VAL A 413 11.62 -3.05 -18.44
N ALA A 414 11.63 -1.86 -19.02
CA ALA A 414 10.50 -1.35 -19.80
C ALA A 414 10.15 -2.27 -20.97
N ALA A 415 11.16 -2.72 -21.73
CA ALA A 415 10.97 -3.68 -22.84
C ALA A 415 10.40 -5.04 -22.36
N LYS A 416 10.78 -5.49 -21.15
CA LYS A 416 10.28 -6.73 -20.54
C LYS A 416 8.82 -6.62 -20.13
N ILE A 417 8.45 -5.56 -19.39
CA ILE A 417 7.14 -5.48 -18.73
C ILE A 417 6.05 -4.90 -19.65
N PHE A 418 6.35 -3.90 -20.50
CA PHE A 418 5.36 -3.21 -21.32
C PHE A 418 5.06 -3.91 -22.65
N SER A 419 4.92 -5.24 -22.61
CA SER A 419 4.56 -6.00 -23.79
C SER A 419 3.05 -6.15 -23.93
N PRO A 420 2.49 -6.25 -25.16
CA PRO A 420 1.07 -6.52 -25.36
C PRO A 420 0.59 -7.80 -24.69
N ARG A 421 1.48 -8.80 -24.52
CA ARG A 421 1.12 -10.07 -23.85
C ARG A 421 0.97 -9.95 -22.35
N ASN A 422 1.51 -8.89 -21.75
CA ASN A 422 1.47 -8.64 -20.30
C ASN A 422 0.42 -7.58 -19.92
N ARG A 423 -0.33 -7.07 -20.90
CA ARG A 423 -1.22 -5.93 -20.71
C ARG A 423 -2.64 -6.33 -20.38
N THR A 424 -3.22 -5.67 -19.38
CA THR A 424 -4.67 -5.69 -19.09
C THR A 424 -5.22 -4.28 -19.23
N VAL A 425 -6.36 -4.13 -19.91
CA VAL A 425 -7.01 -2.85 -20.14
C VAL A 425 -8.45 -2.91 -19.65
N ALA A 426 -8.85 -1.92 -18.88
CA ALA A 426 -10.25 -1.71 -18.49
C ALA A 426 -10.68 -0.31 -18.90
N THR A 427 -11.81 -0.21 -19.61
CA THR A 427 -12.36 1.06 -20.07
C THR A 427 -13.76 1.24 -19.53
N LEU A 428 -13.97 2.32 -18.77
CA LEU A 428 -15.31 2.76 -18.41
C LEU A 428 -15.85 3.64 -19.53
N ILE A 429 -16.97 3.19 -20.10
CA ILE A 429 -17.69 3.87 -21.18
C ILE A 429 -18.96 4.45 -20.58
N PRO A 430 -19.13 5.80 -20.60
CA PRO A 430 -20.34 6.43 -20.10
C PRO A 430 -21.57 5.95 -20.87
N GLU A 431 -22.55 5.41 -20.17
CA GLU A 431 -23.87 5.21 -20.75
C GLU A 431 -24.53 6.56 -20.98
N GLN A 432 -24.97 6.81 -22.21
CA GLN A 432 -25.86 7.93 -22.47
C GLN A 432 -27.16 7.69 -21.67
N ARG A 433 -27.45 8.58 -20.73
CA ARG A 433 -28.80 8.60 -20.14
C ARG A 433 -29.76 8.74 -21.31
N ALA A 434 -30.62 7.73 -21.53
CA ALA A 434 -31.78 7.92 -22.37
C ALA A 434 -32.52 9.15 -21.80
N GLU A 435 -32.59 10.26 -22.55
CA GLU A 435 -33.45 11.36 -22.19
C GLU A 435 -34.84 10.77 -22.04
N VAL A 436 -35.31 10.68 -20.79
CA VAL A 436 -36.72 10.42 -20.53
C VAL A 436 -37.45 11.64 -21.09
N ALA A 437 -37.94 11.51 -22.32
CA ALA A 437 -38.84 12.47 -22.92
C ALA A 437 -40.04 12.59 -21.96
N GLN A 438 -40.13 13.75 -21.32
CA GLN A 438 -41.28 14.16 -20.54
C GLN A 438 -42.48 14.44 -21.47
#